data_ba53cb86dba4cc6905efba2c4e4eafd9
#
_entry.id   ba53cb86dba4cc6905efba2c4e4eafd9
#
_cell.length_a   1.000
_cell.length_b   1.000
_cell.length_c   1.000
_cell.angle_alpha   90.00
_cell.angle_beta   90.00
_cell.angle_gamma   90.00
#
_symmetry.space_group_name_H-M   'P 1'
#
loop_
_entity.id
_entity.type
_entity.pdbx_description
1 polymer ?
#
loop_
_entity_poly.entity_id
_entity_poly.type
_entity_poly.pdbx_seq_one_letter_code
_entity_poly.pdbx_strand_id
1 'polypeptide(L)'
;MLLLGLFLLTADAFAQERSKRAQSAMKFLSVSTNARASAMGTAMTSVESNAAYAMLYNPASLSRLPSNVDMSFGMVNWIDGIDYNMGAIAYRPGDGRYGVFGINFVMVDYGNIDETILSDGEKGYYRIGTIRPHAYTAGLTYARALTGRFSVGGNLKFIRMDLGSGTSAISDGALVRNDYMVETVGFDFGVLYNTGYESLNIAMSLRNFSQDVSFNEMDNELPLTFRIGISMDVLDLFEVDRDMHSFLVSIDANRPRDYSEQIIVGGEYTFLNRFALRAGYGYPTDTQQISAGFGIRQPVGSVNLAIDYSYTSFDVFSNVNTFSVQFGF
;
A
#
# COMPACT_ATOMS: atom_id res chain seq x y z
N MET A 1 28.75 -5.51 35.79
CA MET A 1 27.58 -6.36 36.01
C MET A 1 26.47 -5.56 36.72
N LEU A 2 26.08 -4.36 36.17
CA LEU A 2 25.12 -3.44 36.85
C LEU A 2 24.30 -2.60 35.83
N LEU A 3 24.13 -3.05 34.60
CA LEU A 3 23.39 -2.35 33.53
C LEU A 3 22.28 -3.21 32.89
N LEU A 4 21.95 -4.38 33.47
CA LEU A 4 20.90 -5.29 32.95
C LEU A 4 19.60 -5.24 33.78
N GLY A 5 19.51 -4.38 34.80
CA GLY A 5 18.41 -4.33 35.78
C GLY A 5 17.34 -3.24 35.52
N LEU A 6 17.47 -2.39 34.52
CA LEU A 6 16.57 -1.22 34.35
C LEU A 6 15.51 -1.37 33.23
N PHE A 7 15.37 -2.56 32.64
CA PHE A 7 14.43 -2.79 31.51
C PHE A 7 13.17 -3.57 31.89
N LEU A 8 12.91 -3.81 33.19
CA LEU A 8 11.78 -4.67 33.59
C LEU A 8 10.68 -3.97 34.41
N LEU A 9 10.60 -2.63 34.41
CA LEU A 9 9.61 -1.91 35.24
C LEU A 9 8.72 -0.90 34.48
N THR A 10 8.45 -1.08 33.17
CA THR A 10 7.48 -0.24 32.45
C THR A 10 6.48 -1.07 31.65
N ALA A 11 5.96 -2.17 32.22
CA ALA A 11 5.07 -3.08 31.51
C ALA A 11 3.56 -2.83 31.73
N ASP A 12 3.14 -1.79 32.45
CA ASP A 12 1.74 -1.62 32.85
C ASP A 12 1.12 -0.24 32.54
N ALA A 13 1.60 0.48 31.54
CA ALA A 13 0.95 1.70 31.05
C ALA A 13 0.44 1.56 29.61
N PHE A 14 -0.08 0.40 29.24
CA PHE A 14 -0.96 0.32 28.06
C PHE A 14 -2.29 0.92 28.47
N ALA A 15 -2.43 2.24 28.28
CA ALA A 15 -3.74 2.85 28.21
C ALA A 15 -4.52 2.03 27.17
N GLN A 16 -5.67 1.52 27.55
CA GLN A 16 -6.56 0.76 26.67
C GLN A 16 -7.03 1.73 25.58
N GLU A 17 -6.25 1.82 24.49
CA GLU A 17 -6.65 2.60 23.33
C GLU A 17 -7.98 2.03 22.84
N ARG A 18 -9.01 2.85 22.88
CA ARG A 18 -10.29 2.48 22.29
C ARG A 18 -10.01 2.18 20.83
N SER A 19 -10.19 0.92 20.43
CA SER A 19 -10.07 0.52 19.04
C SER A 19 -10.99 1.38 18.18
N LYS A 20 -10.41 2.18 17.28
CA LYS A 20 -11.14 3.02 16.33
C LYS A 20 -11.50 2.25 15.05
N ARG A 21 -11.61 0.92 15.13
CA ARG A 21 -11.93 0.05 14.00
C ARG A 21 -13.23 0.48 13.35
N ALA A 22 -13.27 0.44 12.03
CA ALA A 22 -14.40 0.84 11.20
C ALA A 22 -14.79 2.34 11.29
N GLN A 23 -13.93 3.22 11.81
CA GLN A 23 -14.17 4.66 11.86
C GLN A 23 -13.50 5.44 10.72
N SER A 24 -12.78 4.78 9.81
CA SER A 24 -12.20 5.39 8.62
C SER A 24 -12.99 5.04 7.38
N ALA A 25 -13.31 6.06 6.57
CA ALA A 25 -13.83 5.87 5.23
C ALA A 25 -12.73 5.42 4.25
N MET A 26 -13.11 5.00 3.04
CA MET A 26 -12.21 4.73 1.92
C MET A 26 -11.05 3.77 2.26
N LYS A 27 -11.33 2.70 3.00
CA LYS A 27 -10.35 1.68 3.43
C LYS A 27 -9.59 1.03 2.27
N PHE A 28 -10.10 1.11 1.05
CA PHE A 28 -9.39 0.62 -0.13
C PHE A 28 -8.00 1.26 -0.32
N LEU A 29 -7.78 2.46 0.21
CA LEU A 29 -6.48 3.15 0.19
C LEU A 29 -5.40 2.47 1.03
N SER A 30 -5.77 1.52 1.90
CA SER A 30 -4.85 0.78 2.77
C SER A 30 -4.35 -0.52 2.17
N VAL A 31 -4.97 -1.00 1.08
CA VAL A 31 -4.62 -2.26 0.43
C VAL A 31 -3.33 -2.10 -0.39
N SER A 32 -2.43 -3.09 -0.29
CA SER A 32 -1.23 -3.16 -1.12
C SER A 32 -1.59 -3.65 -2.52
N THR A 33 -1.16 -2.92 -3.55
CA THR A 33 -1.52 -3.20 -4.94
C THR A 33 -0.34 -3.66 -5.80
N ASN A 34 0.82 -3.93 -5.20
CA ASN A 34 2.00 -4.44 -5.89
C ASN A 34 2.47 -5.75 -5.25
N ALA A 35 2.78 -6.77 -6.05
CA ALA A 35 3.13 -8.12 -5.59
C ALA A 35 4.43 -8.15 -4.76
N ARG A 36 5.47 -7.41 -5.15
CA ARG A 36 6.70 -7.33 -4.37
C ARG A 36 6.45 -6.78 -2.97
N ALA A 37 5.69 -5.69 -2.90
CA ALA A 37 5.35 -5.06 -1.63
C ALA A 37 4.44 -5.95 -0.76
N SER A 38 3.44 -6.59 -1.35
CA SER A 38 2.54 -7.52 -0.64
C SER A 38 3.32 -8.70 -0.08
N ALA A 39 4.24 -9.29 -0.87
CA ALA A 39 5.09 -10.41 -0.43
C ALA A 39 5.99 -10.06 0.75
N MET A 40 6.45 -8.79 0.85
CA MET A 40 7.23 -8.27 1.97
C MET A 40 6.37 -7.77 3.15
N GLY A 41 5.10 -8.16 3.22
CA GLY A 41 4.18 -7.69 4.27
C GLY A 41 3.90 -6.19 4.23
N THR A 42 4.26 -5.51 3.16
CA THR A 42 4.23 -4.04 2.96
C THR A 42 5.35 -3.24 3.66
N ALA A 43 6.43 -3.88 4.13
CA ALA A 43 7.61 -3.21 4.69
C ALA A 43 8.44 -2.54 3.57
N MET A 44 7.93 -1.43 3.01
CA MET A 44 8.48 -0.78 1.82
C MET A 44 8.89 0.67 2.04
N THR A 45 8.72 1.20 3.25
CA THR A 45 8.89 2.64 3.51
C THR A 45 10.30 3.13 3.21
N SER A 46 11.33 2.35 3.56
CA SER A 46 12.75 2.67 3.35
C SER A 46 13.40 1.94 2.17
N VAL A 47 12.66 1.09 1.47
CA VAL A 47 13.18 0.28 0.37
C VAL A 47 13.34 1.12 -0.90
N GLU A 48 14.55 1.13 -1.47
CA GLU A 48 14.80 1.66 -2.81
C GLU A 48 14.28 0.68 -3.86
N SER A 49 13.02 0.85 -4.26
CA SER A 49 12.33 -0.15 -5.09
C SER A 49 12.72 -0.11 -6.57
N ASN A 50 13.37 0.98 -7.01
CA ASN A 50 13.77 1.19 -8.41
C ASN A 50 12.61 1.05 -9.42
N ALA A 51 11.39 1.43 -9.01
CA ALA A 51 10.17 1.21 -9.76
C ALA A 51 9.13 2.31 -9.52
N ALA A 52 8.26 2.54 -10.51
CA ALA A 52 7.22 3.56 -10.42
C ALA A 52 6.23 3.32 -9.26
N TYR A 53 5.89 2.06 -8.99
CA TYR A 53 4.95 1.73 -7.89
C TYR A 53 5.44 2.17 -6.51
N ALA A 54 6.75 2.44 -6.33
CA ALA A 54 7.33 2.89 -5.05
C ALA A 54 6.64 4.15 -4.52
N MET A 55 6.15 5.03 -5.42
CA MET A 55 5.42 6.25 -5.06
C MET A 55 4.17 6.00 -4.21
N LEU A 56 3.58 4.81 -4.29
CA LEU A 56 2.40 4.42 -3.52
C LEU A 56 2.73 4.07 -2.05
N TYR A 57 3.99 3.82 -1.73
CA TYR A 57 4.46 3.44 -0.38
C TYR A 57 5.24 4.58 0.27
N ASN A 58 6.19 5.15 -0.46
CA ASN A 58 6.95 6.33 -0.06
C ASN A 58 7.28 7.16 -1.31
N PRO A 59 6.66 8.33 -1.51
CA PRO A 59 6.93 9.16 -2.69
C PRO A 59 8.42 9.51 -2.88
N ALA A 60 9.19 9.66 -1.80
CA ALA A 60 10.61 9.99 -1.87
C ALA A 60 11.46 8.90 -2.56
N SER A 61 11.04 7.63 -2.47
CA SER A 61 11.74 6.50 -3.09
C SER A 61 11.82 6.63 -4.61
N LEU A 62 10.86 7.35 -5.23
CA LEU A 62 10.85 7.60 -6.67
C LEU A 62 12.08 8.38 -7.15
N SER A 63 12.69 9.23 -6.29
CA SER A 63 13.88 9.99 -6.62
C SER A 63 15.12 9.13 -6.93
N ARG A 64 15.10 7.86 -6.53
CA ARG A 64 16.17 6.87 -6.74
C ARG A 64 15.94 5.98 -7.96
N LEU A 65 14.95 6.30 -8.79
CA LEU A 65 14.65 5.55 -10.01
C LEU A 65 15.87 5.54 -10.95
N PRO A 66 16.39 4.37 -11.36
CA PRO A 66 17.54 4.29 -12.27
C PRO A 66 17.16 4.54 -13.73
N SER A 67 15.95 4.14 -14.13
CA SER A 67 15.42 4.27 -15.48
C SER A 67 14.95 5.69 -15.79
N ASN A 68 15.01 6.12 -17.05
CA ASN A 68 14.44 7.40 -17.46
C ASN A 68 12.91 7.37 -17.46
N VAL A 69 12.35 6.21 -17.83
CA VAL A 69 10.91 5.93 -17.75
C VAL A 69 10.73 4.59 -17.06
N ASP A 70 9.82 4.50 -16.14
CA ASP A 70 9.39 3.25 -15.52
C ASP A 70 7.86 3.16 -15.51
N MET A 71 7.35 1.97 -15.82
CA MET A 71 5.92 1.67 -15.80
C MET A 71 5.69 0.44 -14.93
N SER A 72 4.72 0.51 -14.05
CA SER A 72 4.36 -0.60 -13.17
C SER A 72 2.86 -0.83 -13.21
N PHE A 73 2.45 -2.10 -13.28
CA PHE A 73 1.05 -2.52 -13.27
C PHE A 73 0.88 -3.60 -12.20
N GLY A 74 -0.27 -3.60 -11.54
CA GLY A 74 -0.61 -4.58 -10.51
C GLY A 74 -2.08 -4.95 -10.55
N MET A 75 -2.36 -6.22 -10.26
CA MET A 75 -3.70 -6.77 -10.09
C MET A 75 -3.76 -7.53 -8.78
N VAL A 76 -4.82 -7.32 -8.00
CA VAL A 76 -5.04 -7.99 -6.73
C VAL A 76 -6.42 -8.61 -6.74
N ASN A 77 -6.49 -9.92 -6.58
CA ASN A 77 -7.73 -10.60 -6.22
C ASN A 77 -7.83 -10.57 -4.69
N TRP A 78 -8.61 -9.60 -4.19
CA TRP A 78 -8.78 -9.37 -2.77
C TRP A 78 -9.83 -10.30 -2.18
N ILE A 79 -10.03 -10.22 -0.87
CA ILE A 79 -11.05 -11.01 -0.17
C ILE A 79 -12.44 -10.72 -0.76
N ASP A 80 -13.32 -11.72 -0.70
CA ASP A 80 -14.75 -11.63 -1.09
C ASP A 80 -15.01 -11.17 -2.52
N GLY A 81 -14.09 -11.47 -3.45
CA GLY A 81 -14.26 -11.16 -4.87
C GLY A 81 -14.09 -9.68 -5.23
N ILE A 82 -13.44 -8.89 -4.37
CA ILE A 82 -13.08 -7.51 -4.65
C ILE A 82 -11.78 -7.50 -5.46
N ASP A 83 -11.78 -6.79 -6.58
CA ASP A 83 -10.63 -6.72 -7.48
C ASP A 83 -10.01 -5.32 -7.46
N TYR A 84 -8.66 -5.27 -7.35
CA TYR A 84 -7.88 -4.04 -7.49
C TYR A 84 -7.02 -4.09 -8.74
N ASN A 85 -6.97 -2.95 -9.44
CA ASN A 85 -6.06 -2.73 -10.54
C ASN A 85 -5.23 -1.47 -10.27
N MET A 86 -3.93 -1.54 -10.48
CA MET A 86 -2.99 -0.45 -10.28
C MET A 86 -2.18 -0.19 -11.54
N GLY A 87 -1.99 1.09 -11.87
CA GLY A 87 -1.04 1.56 -12.86
C GLY A 87 -0.20 2.70 -12.30
N ALA A 88 1.10 2.69 -12.57
CA ALA A 88 2.00 3.78 -12.21
C ALA A 88 3.02 4.00 -13.32
N ILE A 89 3.30 5.27 -13.62
CA ILE A 89 4.32 5.68 -14.59
C ILE A 89 5.19 6.72 -13.91
N ALA A 90 6.50 6.59 -14.06
CA ALA A 90 7.48 7.54 -13.58
C ALA A 90 8.38 8.02 -14.71
N TYR A 91 8.70 9.30 -14.72
CA TYR A 91 9.59 9.94 -15.67
C TYR A 91 10.68 10.73 -14.97
N ARG A 92 11.93 10.43 -15.30
CA ARG A 92 13.15 11.02 -14.73
C ARG A 92 13.89 11.85 -15.77
N PRO A 93 13.52 13.13 -15.98
CA PRO A 93 14.16 14.00 -16.96
C PRO A 93 15.57 14.42 -16.52
N GLY A 94 16.47 14.49 -17.51
CA GLY A 94 17.83 15.02 -17.31
C GLY A 94 18.62 14.31 -16.22
N ASP A 95 18.56 12.97 -16.21
CA ASP A 95 19.23 12.12 -15.21
C ASP A 95 18.88 12.49 -13.76
N GLY A 96 17.63 12.93 -13.55
CA GLY A 96 17.13 13.31 -12.22
C GLY A 96 17.48 14.73 -11.76
N ARG A 97 18.14 15.55 -12.62
CA ARG A 97 18.46 16.96 -12.29
C ARG A 97 17.21 17.76 -11.92
N TYR A 98 16.09 17.48 -12.57
CA TYR A 98 14.81 18.17 -12.35
C TYR A 98 13.90 17.40 -11.37
N GLY A 99 14.41 16.34 -10.72
CA GLY A 99 13.60 15.41 -9.95
C GLY A 99 12.95 14.36 -10.83
N VAL A 100 12.03 13.59 -10.24
CA VAL A 100 11.26 12.53 -10.90
C VAL A 100 9.78 12.85 -10.77
N PHE A 101 9.05 12.77 -11.87
CA PHE A 101 7.62 12.98 -11.94
C PHE A 101 6.93 11.61 -12.05
N GLY A 102 5.81 11.45 -11.37
CA GLY A 102 5.03 10.21 -11.40
C GLY A 102 3.54 10.47 -11.56
N ILE A 103 2.89 9.53 -12.21
CA ILE A 103 1.42 9.44 -12.27
C ILE A 103 1.04 8.06 -11.75
N ASN A 104 0.02 7.98 -10.91
CA ASN A 104 -0.48 6.72 -10.40
C ASN A 104 -2.00 6.66 -10.46
N PHE A 105 -2.50 5.45 -10.57
CA PHE A 105 -3.93 5.16 -10.61
C PHE A 105 -4.20 3.84 -9.90
N VAL A 106 -5.21 3.79 -9.04
CA VAL A 106 -5.73 2.57 -8.43
C VAL A 106 -7.23 2.56 -8.60
N MET A 107 -7.76 1.45 -9.08
CA MET A 107 -9.20 1.22 -9.26
C MET A 107 -9.61 -0.03 -8.47
N VAL A 108 -10.78 0.03 -7.86
CA VAL A 108 -11.39 -1.05 -7.09
C VAL A 108 -12.79 -1.33 -7.61
N ASP A 109 -13.06 -2.59 -7.90
CA ASP A 109 -14.38 -3.12 -8.22
C ASP A 109 -14.83 -4.02 -7.05
N TYR A 110 -15.92 -3.65 -6.39
CA TYR A 110 -16.48 -4.43 -5.26
C TYR A 110 -17.43 -5.54 -5.71
N GLY A 111 -17.57 -5.73 -7.03
CA GLY A 111 -18.49 -6.71 -7.59
C GLY A 111 -19.95 -6.27 -7.55
N ASN A 112 -20.84 -7.23 -7.74
CA ASN A 112 -22.27 -6.99 -7.74
C ASN A 112 -22.87 -7.27 -6.36
N ILE A 113 -23.62 -6.32 -5.82
CA ILE A 113 -24.33 -6.44 -4.54
C ILE A 113 -25.84 -6.37 -4.83
N ASP A 114 -26.60 -7.36 -4.34
CA ASP A 114 -28.04 -7.40 -4.49
C ASP A 114 -28.69 -6.32 -3.63
N GLU A 115 -29.48 -5.44 -4.26
CA GLU A 115 -30.32 -4.49 -3.57
C GLU A 115 -31.61 -5.20 -3.13
N THR A 116 -31.92 -5.16 -1.83
CA THR A 116 -33.06 -5.86 -1.24
C THR A 116 -33.89 -4.93 -0.38
N ILE A 117 -35.20 -5.20 -0.29
CA ILE A 117 -36.13 -4.55 0.64
C ILE A 117 -36.75 -5.63 1.55
N LEU A 118 -37.09 -5.20 2.78
CA LEU A 118 -37.80 -6.09 3.72
C LEU A 118 -39.17 -6.49 3.17
N SER A 119 -39.57 -7.70 3.46
CA SER A 119 -40.84 -8.30 3.02
C SER A 119 -41.39 -9.27 4.06
N ASP A 120 -42.69 -9.37 4.17
CA ASP A 120 -43.39 -10.34 5.01
C ASP A 120 -43.45 -11.75 4.38
N GLY A 121 -42.81 -11.98 3.22
CA GLY A 121 -42.71 -13.27 2.55
C GLY A 121 -41.77 -14.25 3.26
N GLU A 122 -41.77 -15.52 2.86
CA GLU A 122 -40.97 -16.60 3.48
C GLU A 122 -39.47 -16.28 3.56
N LYS A 123 -38.93 -15.52 2.62
CA LYS A 123 -37.48 -15.13 2.60
C LYS A 123 -37.20 -13.89 3.45
N GLY A 124 -38.23 -13.16 3.90
CA GLY A 124 -38.06 -11.91 4.64
C GLY A 124 -37.57 -10.71 3.80
N TYR A 125 -37.29 -10.90 2.51
CA TYR A 125 -36.85 -9.82 1.61
C TYR A 125 -37.26 -10.08 0.15
N TYR A 126 -37.35 -8.98 -0.62
CA TYR A 126 -37.41 -9.02 -2.09
C TYR A 126 -36.16 -8.35 -2.68
N ARG A 127 -35.58 -8.97 -3.70
CA ARG A 127 -34.55 -8.35 -4.53
C ARG A 127 -35.20 -7.39 -5.50
N ILE A 128 -34.78 -6.11 -5.45
CA ILE A 128 -35.31 -5.04 -6.29
C ILE A 128 -34.31 -4.53 -7.33
N GLY A 129 -33.03 -4.90 -7.18
CA GLY A 129 -31.98 -4.47 -8.11
C GLY A 129 -30.64 -5.09 -7.82
N THR A 130 -29.62 -4.55 -8.49
CA THR A 130 -28.21 -4.85 -8.25
C THR A 130 -27.44 -3.54 -8.31
N ILE A 131 -26.61 -3.29 -7.33
CA ILE A 131 -25.67 -2.18 -7.30
C ILE A 131 -24.27 -2.71 -7.57
N ARG A 132 -23.39 -1.87 -8.14
CA ARG A 132 -22.00 -2.20 -8.44
C ARG A 132 -21.10 -1.10 -7.90
N PRO A 133 -20.73 -1.18 -6.61
CA PRO A 133 -19.84 -0.20 -6.00
C PRO A 133 -18.46 -0.24 -6.63
N HIS A 134 -17.85 0.92 -6.74
CA HIS A 134 -16.48 1.05 -7.22
C HIS A 134 -15.77 2.24 -6.56
N ALA A 135 -14.46 2.20 -6.55
CA ALA A 135 -13.65 3.30 -6.06
C ALA A 135 -12.41 3.47 -6.92
N TYR A 136 -11.87 4.67 -6.99
CA TYR A 136 -10.59 4.91 -7.63
C TYR A 136 -9.83 6.08 -7.02
N THR A 137 -8.52 6.07 -7.23
CA THR A 137 -7.65 7.20 -6.96
C THR A 137 -6.73 7.45 -8.15
N ALA A 138 -6.50 8.72 -8.46
CA ALA A 138 -5.55 9.16 -9.46
C ALA A 138 -4.62 10.20 -8.83
N GLY A 139 -3.31 9.99 -8.92
CA GLY A 139 -2.32 10.81 -8.25
C GLY A 139 -1.21 11.33 -9.14
N LEU A 140 -0.67 12.50 -8.77
CA LEU A 140 0.51 13.12 -9.34
C LEU A 140 1.60 13.18 -8.29
N THR A 141 2.75 12.60 -8.58
CA THR A 141 3.89 12.49 -7.67
C THR A 141 5.06 13.33 -8.18
N TYR A 142 5.73 13.99 -7.26
CA TYR A 142 7.04 14.60 -7.50
C TYR A 142 8.00 14.18 -6.41
N ALA A 143 9.22 13.78 -6.81
CA ALA A 143 10.28 13.42 -5.90
C ALA A 143 11.62 14.01 -6.34
N ARG A 144 12.47 14.35 -5.38
CA ARG A 144 13.79 14.87 -5.65
C ARG A 144 14.81 14.46 -4.61
N ALA A 145 15.99 14.03 -5.06
CA ALA A 145 17.15 13.91 -4.21
C ALA A 145 17.72 15.31 -3.97
N LEU A 146 17.67 15.79 -2.73
CA LEU A 146 18.21 17.11 -2.33
C LEU A 146 19.72 17.04 -2.15
N THR A 147 20.20 15.87 -1.72
CA THR A 147 21.62 15.53 -1.63
C THR A 147 21.85 14.12 -2.15
N GLY A 148 23.10 13.66 -2.24
CA GLY A 148 23.40 12.26 -2.57
C GLY A 148 22.76 11.25 -1.62
N ARG A 149 22.41 11.68 -0.38
CA ARG A 149 21.87 10.80 0.67
C ARG A 149 20.44 11.09 1.07
N PHE A 150 19.92 12.29 0.83
CA PHE A 150 18.62 12.71 1.32
C PHE A 150 17.66 13.05 0.18
N SER A 151 16.50 12.43 0.21
CA SER A 151 15.44 12.59 -0.78
C SER A 151 14.12 12.93 -0.13
N VAL A 152 13.30 13.71 -0.83
CA VAL A 152 11.95 14.10 -0.45
C VAL A 152 10.99 13.83 -1.59
N GLY A 153 9.73 13.57 -1.27
CA GLY A 153 8.69 13.39 -2.28
C GLY A 153 7.30 13.69 -1.73
N GLY A 154 6.40 14.03 -2.65
CA GLY A 154 5.00 14.25 -2.37
C GLY A 154 4.13 13.70 -3.49
N ASN A 155 2.93 13.27 -3.14
CA ASN A 155 1.90 12.79 -4.05
C ASN A 155 0.58 13.51 -3.73
N LEU A 156 0.02 14.16 -4.73
CA LEU A 156 -1.32 14.74 -4.67
C LEU A 156 -2.26 13.79 -5.39
N LYS A 157 -3.34 13.35 -4.74
CA LYS A 157 -4.27 12.38 -5.31
C LYS A 157 -5.72 12.81 -5.16
N PHE A 158 -6.47 12.66 -6.23
CA PHE A 158 -7.91 12.70 -6.25
C PHE A 158 -8.44 11.30 -5.89
N ILE A 159 -9.47 11.23 -5.05
CA ILE A 159 -10.02 9.99 -4.51
C ILE A 159 -11.53 10.05 -4.66
N ARG A 160 -12.13 9.01 -5.24
CA ARG A 160 -13.58 8.87 -5.39
C ARG A 160 -14.01 7.48 -4.98
N MET A 161 -15.12 7.43 -4.25
CA MET A 161 -15.82 6.20 -3.89
C MET A 161 -17.29 6.35 -4.23
N ASP A 162 -17.79 5.46 -5.07
CA ASP A 162 -19.17 5.40 -5.51
C ASP A 162 -19.76 4.07 -5.05
N LEU A 163 -20.66 4.13 -4.08
CA LEU A 163 -21.37 2.98 -3.54
C LEU A 163 -22.66 2.67 -4.31
N GLY A 164 -22.94 3.43 -5.37
CA GLY A 164 -24.13 3.31 -6.18
C GLY A 164 -25.36 4.01 -5.59
N SER A 165 -26.51 3.80 -6.22
CA SER A 165 -27.79 4.34 -5.78
C SER A 165 -28.57 3.28 -5.01
N GLY A 166 -28.94 3.57 -3.78
CA GLY A 166 -29.71 2.66 -2.93
C GLY A 166 -31.08 3.21 -2.57
N THR A 167 -32.04 2.33 -2.31
CA THR A 167 -33.37 2.70 -1.81
C THR A 167 -33.29 3.00 -0.32
N SER A 168 -33.51 4.25 0.07
CA SER A 168 -33.45 4.70 1.46
C SER A 168 -34.79 4.62 2.19
N ALA A 169 -35.89 4.72 1.46
CA ALA A 169 -37.25 4.68 2.03
C ALA A 169 -38.28 4.28 0.98
N ILE A 170 -39.49 3.95 1.47
CA ILE A 170 -40.69 3.83 0.65
C ILE A 170 -41.63 4.93 1.10
N SER A 171 -41.96 5.89 0.23
CA SER A 171 -42.90 6.96 0.50
C SER A 171 -44.04 6.92 -0.53
N ASP A 172 -45.29 6.86 -0.05
CA ASP A 172 -46.47 6.77 -0.90
C ASP A 172 -46.46 5.67 -1.97
N GLY A 173 -45.82 4.53 -1.64
CA GLY A 173 -45.63 3.39 -2.57
C GLY A 173 -44.54 3.59 -3.61
N ALA A 174 -43.80 4.68 -3.60
CA ALA A 174 -42.65 4.93 -4.45
C ALA A 174 -41.33 4.71 -3.70
N LEU A 175 -40.34 4.13 -4.40
CA LEU A 175 -38.99 3.96 -3.88
C LEU A 175 -38.26 5.29 -3.90
N VAL A 176 -37.80 5.76 -2.76
CA VAL A 176 -36.93 6.93 -2.64
C VAL A 176 -35.48 6.44 -2.78
N ARG A 177 -34.81 6.86 -3.83
CA ARG A 177 -33.41 6.48 -4.12
C ARG A 177 -32.46 7.63 -3.80
N ASN A 178 -31.35 7.31 -3.17
CA ASN A 178 -30.24 8.23 -2.91
C ASN A 178 -28.96 7.70 -3.56
N ASP A 179 -28.17 8.61 -4.08
CA ASP A 179 -26.83 8.32 -4.62
C ASP A 179 -25.81 8.46 -3.50
N TYR A 180 -24.96 7.43 -3.35
CA TYR A 180 -23.94 7.38 -2.32
C TYR A 180 -22.55 7.49 -2.95
N MET A 181 -22.12 8.71 -3.18
CA MET A 181 -20.83 9.03 -3.78
C MET A 181 -20.08 10.04 -2.93
N VAL A 182 -18.78 9.83 -2.75
CA VAL A 182 -17.88 10.74 -2.03
C VAL A 182 -16.61 10.96 -2.81
N GLU A 183 -16.17 12.20 -2.88
CA GLU A 183 -14.94 12.64 -3.51
C GLU A 183 -14.12 13.46 -2.53
N THR A 184 -12.80 13.34 -2.61
CA THR A 184 -11.88 14.16 -1.82
C THR A 184 -10.49 14.22 -2.48
N VAL A 185 -9.66 15.09 -1.94
CA VAL A 185 -8.25 15.22 -2.31
C VAL A 185 -7.39 14.80 -1.12
N GLY A 186 -6.42 13.93 -1.40
CA GLY A 186 -5.47 13.45 -0.41
C GLY A 186 -4.03 13.78 -0.79
N PHE A 187 -3.17 13.79 0.22
CA PHE A 187 -1.74 14.06 0.09
C PHE A 187 -0.95 12.95 0.74
N ASP A 188 0.15 12.55 0.09
CA ASP A 188 1.15 11.69 0.69
C ASP A 188 2.49 12.43 0.69
N PHE A 189 3.26 12.27 1.76
CA PHE A 189 4.60 12.83 1.92
C PHE A 189 5.58 11.74 2.28
N GLY A 190 6.81 11.89 1.83
CA GLY A 190 7.86 10.96 2.17
C GLY A 190 9.23 11.58 2.22
N VAL A 191 10.08 10.99 3.03
CA VAL A 191 11.51 11.26 3.09
C VAL A 191 12.27 9.93 3.06
N LEU A 192 13.44 9.93 2.46
CA LEU A 192 14.35 8.80 2.41
C LEU A 192 15.77 9.29 2.66
N TYR A 193 16.44 8.67 3.61
CA TYR A 193 17.81 8.99 3.99
C TYR A 193 18.70 7.75 3.92
N ASN A 194 19.68 7.76 3.01
CA ASN A 194 20.77 6.80 3.02
C ASN A 194 21.82 7.25 4.04
N THR A 195 22.07 6.43 5.06
CA THR A 195 22.95 6.78 6.17
C THR A 195 24.43 6.91 5.75
N GLY A 196 24.79 6.27 4.64
CA GLY A 196 26.16 6.11 4.17
C GLY A 196 26.93 5.00 4.86
N TYR A 197 26.25 4.23 5.72
CA TYR A 197 26.77 2.96 6.22
C TYR A 197 26.17 1.84 5.37
N GLU A 198 27.01 1.27 4.50
CA GLU A 198 26.60 0.26 3.54
C GLU A 198 25.28 0.67 2.80
N SER A 199 24.36 -0.26 2.64
CA SER A 199 23.03 -0.01 2.05
C SER A 199 21.94 0.42 3.06
N LEU A 200 22.34 0.83 4.28
CA LEU A 200 21.39 1.17 5.34
C LEU A 200 20.61 2.43 5.00
N ASN A 201 19.29 2.29 4.86
CA ASN A 201 18.35 3.36 4.63
C ASN A 201 17.40 3.52 5.82
N ILE A 202 17.03 4.77 6.11
CA ILE A 202 15.99 5.16 7.05
C ILE A 202 14.99 6.04 6.29
N ALA A 203 13.71 5.84 6.51
CA ALA A 203 12.69 6.63 5.83
C ALA A 203 11.45 6.86 6.70
N MET A 204 10.69 7.88 6.32
CA MET A 204 9.37 8.15 6.88
C MET A 204 8.39 8.42 5.75
N SER A 205 7.15 7.99 5.94
CA SER A 205 6.05 8.34 5.05
C SER A 205 4.79 8.66 5.82
N LEU A 206 4.05 9.67 5.35
CA LEU A 206 2.71 10.02 5.79
C LEU A 206 1.79 9.84 4.59
N ARG A 207 0.79 8.99 4.69
CA ARG A 207 -0.11 8.66 3.57
C ARG A 207 -1.56 8.97 3.93
N ASN A 208 -2.32 9.33 2.91
CA ASN A 208 -3.75 9.61 3.01
C ASN A 208 -4.09 10.80 3.94
N PHE A 209 -3.21 11.81 4.00
CA PHE A 209 -3.52 13.06 4.67
C PHE A 209 -4.58 13.83 3.85
N SER A 210 -5.70 14.17 4.47
CA SER A 210 -6.82 14.87 3.81
C SER A 210 -7.68 15.59 4.82
N GLN A 211 -8.62 16.38 4.33
CA GLN A 211 -9.76 16.81 5.13
C GLN A 211 -10.73 15.63 5.34
N ASP A 212 -11.56 15.74 6.36
CA ASP A 212 -12.62 14.77 6.62
C ASP A 212 -13.61 14.75 5.46
N VAL A 213 -14.20 13.61 5.19
CA VAL A 213 -15.20 13.41 4.15
C VAL A 213 -16.56 13.20 4.79
N SER A 214 -17.57 13.93 4.32
CA SER A 214 -18.92 13.80 4.83
C SER A 214 -19.70 12.75 4.02
N PHE A 215 -20.26 11.78 4.72
CA PHE A 215 -21.10 10.73 4.19
C PHE A 215 -22.44 10.77 4.92
N ASN A 216 -23.55 11.17 4.24
CA ASN A 216 -24.87 11.31 4.87
C ASN A 216 -24.84 12.12 6.18
N GLU A 217 -24.28 13.32 6.16
CA GLU A 217 -24.15 14.20 7.34
C GLU A 217 -23.23 13.69 8.47
N MET A 218 -22.55 12.56 8.26
CA MET A 218 -21.54 12.05 9.18
C MET A 218 -20.15 12.27 8.60
N ASP A 219 -19.32 13.00 9.34
CA ASP A 219 -17.92 13.20 8.97
C ASP A 219 -17.11 11.96 9.28
N ASN A 220 -16.32 11.55 8.29
CA ASN A 220 -15.45 10.39 8.36
C ASN A 220 -14.03 10.80 7.97
N GLU A 221 -13.07 10.25 8.67
CA GLU A 221 -11.66 10.48 8.39
C GLU A 221 -11.14 9.46 7.36
N LEU A 222 -10.16 9.85 6.52
CA LEU A 222 -9.43 8.90 5.69
C LEU A 222 -8.48 8.03 6.53
N PRO A 223 -8.05 6.85 6.01
CA PRO A 223 -7.14 5.95 6.71
C PRO A 223 -5.70 6.51 6.68
N LEU A 224 -5.50 7.63 7.39
CA LEU A 224 -4.19 8.24 7.56
C LEU A 224 -3.23 7.21 8.15
N THR A 225 -2.06 7.11 7.54
CA THR A 225 -1.04 6.15 7.97
C THR A 225 0.30 6.85 8.06
N PHE A 226 0.92 6.80 9.22
CA PHE A 226 2.30 7.22 9.43
C PHE A 226 3.20 5.99 9.55
N ARG A 227 4.34 6.00 8.84
CA ARG A 227 5.32 4.91 8.86
C ARG A 227 6.73 5.43 9.02
N ILE A 228 7.53 4.71 9.81
CA ILE A 228 8.98 4.85 9.88
C ILE A 228 9.56 3.50 9.50
N GLY A 229 10.48 3.47 8.54
CA GLY A 229 11.10 2.26 8.04
C GLY A 229 12.62 2.33 8.12
N ILE A 230 13.21 1.16 8.30
CA ILE A 230 14.65 0.91 8.17
C ILE A 230 14.86 -0.28 7.25
N SER A 231 15.79 -0.19 6.33
CA SER A 231 16.12 -1.32 5.44
C SER A 231 17.61 -1.38 5.14
N MET A 232 18.10 -2.59 4.94
CA MET A 232 19.50 -2.85 4.61
C MET A 232 19.61 -4.17 3.87
N ASP A 233 20.51 -4.26 2.90
CA ASP A 233 21.00 -5.54 2.43
C ASP A 233 21.98 -6.11 3.46
N VAL A 234 21.55 -7.11 4.22
CA VAL A 234 22.33 -7.63 5.34
C VAL A 234 23.59 -8.40 4.89
N LEU A 235 23.65 -8.81 3.62
CA LEU A 235 24.85 -9.43 3.08
C LEU A 235 25.99 -8.43 2.87
N ASP A 236 25.75 -7.11 2.93
CA ASP A 236 26.79 -6.08 2.94
C ASP A 236 27.73 -6.21 4.14
N LEU A 237 27.30 -6.88 5.20
CA LEU A 237 28.08 -7.14 6.42
C LEU A 237 28.97 -8.38 6.33
N PHE A 238 28.90 -9.12 5.22
CA PHE A 238 29.60 -10.40 5.03
C PHE A 238 30.41 -10.41 3.74
N GLU A 239 31.48 -11.18 3.71
CA GLU A 239 32.27 -11.44 2.50
C GLU A 239 31.55 -12.47 1.61
N VAL A 240 30.57 -12.02 0.84
CA VAL A 240 29.76 -12.84 -0.08
C VAL A 240 29.83 -12.24 -1.48
N ASP A 241 29.74 -13.07 -2.51
CA ASP A 241 29.62 -12.61 -3.89
C ASP A 241 28.32 -11.84 -4.10
N ARG A 242 28.42 -10.51 -4.16
CA ARG A 242 27.30 -9.57 -4.27
C ARG A 242 26.64 -9.57 -5.66
N ASP A 243 27.36 -10.02 -6.68
CA ASP A 243 26.80 -10.18 -8.03
C ASP A 243 25.84 -11.36 -8.10
N MET A 244 26.04 -12.35 -7.22
CA MET A 244 25.20 -13.54 -7.16
C MET A 244 24.11 -13.45 -6.09
N HIS A 245 24.36 -12.81 -4.95
CA HIS A 245 23.50 -12.87 -3.77
C HIS A 245 23.20 -11.48 -3.18
N SER A 246 21.94 -11.22 -2.88
CA SER A 246 21.47 -10.04 -2.14
C SER A 246 20.38 -10.50 -1.16
N PHE A 247 20.40 -10.00 0.06
CA PHE A 247 19.37 -10.27 1.04
C PHE A 247 18.96 -8.97 1.74
N LEU A 248 17.93 -8.33 1.17
CA LEU A 248 17.32 -7.14 1.72
C LEU A 248 16.39 -7.51 2.88
N VAL A 249 16.59 -6.85 4.03
CA VAL A 249 15.68 -6.89 5.17
C VAL A 249 15.12 -5.49 5.38
N SER A 250 13.82 -5.40 5.59
CA SER A 250 13.12 -4.14 5.90
C SER A 250 12.21 -4.31 7.09
N ILE A 251 12.20 -3.30 7.97
CA ILE A 251 11.35 -3.24 9.16
C ILE A 251 10.65 -1.88 9.16
N ASP A 252 9.32 -1.90 9.18
CA ASP A 252 8.48 -0.71 9.26
C ASP A 252 7.71 -0.69 10.59
N ALA A 253 7.81 0.41 11.32
CA ALA A 253 6.86 0.77 12.37
C ALA A 253 5.71 1.53 11.70
N ASN A 254 4.51 0.98 11.77
CA ASN A 254 3.31 1.47 11.10
C ASN A 254 2.29 1.93 12.16
N ARG A 255 1.82 3.17 12.03
CA ARG A 255 0.76 3.74 12.87
C ARG A 255 -0.41 4.18 11.99
N PRO A 256 -1.37 3.29 11.71
CA PRO A 256 -2.63 3.66 11.07
C PRO A 256 -3.53 4.41 12.07
N ARG A 257 -4.35 5.33 11.59
CA ARG A 257 -5.27 6.12 12.43
C ARG A 257 -6.32 5.27 13.14
N ASP A 258 -6.78 4.22 12.47
CA ASP A 258 -7.91 3.39 12.86
C ASP A 258 -7.51 2.00 13.42
N TYR A 259 -6.24 1.79 13.64
CA TYR A 259 -5.72 0.54 14.20
C TYR A 259 -4.54 0.82 15.15
N SER A 260 -4.20 -0.15 16.00
CA SER A 260 -3.01 -0.07 16.86
C SER A 260 -1.71 -0.06 16.04
N GLU A 261 -0.64 0.40 16.67
CA GLU A 261 0.69 0.38 16.09
C GLU A 261 1.10 -1.04 15.71
N GLN A 262 1.75 -1.16 14.57
CA GLN A 262 2.19 -2.42 14.01
C GLN A 262 3.68 -2.38 13.71
N ILE A 263 4.35 -3.50 13.88
CA ILE A 263 5.68 -3.75 13.34
C ILE A 263 5.54 -4.70 12.16
N ILE A 264 6.09 -4.32 11.03
CA ILE A 264 6.05 -5.10 9.80
C ILE A 264 7.49 -5.43 9.43
N VAL A 265 7.76 -6.70 9.18
CA VAL A 265 9.09 -7.19 8.77
C VAL A 265 8.95 -7.84 7.40
N GLY A 266 9.82 -7.47 6.50
CA GLY A 266 9.92 -8.04 5.15
C GLY A 266 11.34 -8.45 4.81
N GLY A 267 11.49 -9.55 4.09
CA GLY A 267 12.75 -10.03 3.55
C GLY A 267 12.65 -10.35 2.07
N GLU A 268 13.67 -9.98 1.30
CA GLU A 268 13.82 -10.32 -0.12
C GLU A 268 15.21 -10.89 -0.35
N TYR A 269 15.28 -12.18 -0.69
CA TYR A 269 16.51 -12.81 -1.18
C TYR A 269 16.50 -12.79 -2.71
N THR A 270 17.55 -12.23 -3.31
CA THR A 270 17.72 -12.17 -4.76
C THR A 270 18.94 -12.98 -5.17
N PHE A 271 18.77 -13.87 -6.17
CA PHE A 271 19.81 -14.69 -6.76
C PHE A 271 20.08 -14.24 -8.20
N LEU A 272 21.39 -14.06 -8.52
CA LEU A 272 21.87 -13.59 -9.84
C LEU A 272 21.22 -12.27 -10.31
N ASN A 273 20.75 -11.44 -9.40
CA ASN A 273 19.97 -10.24 -9.72
C ASN A 273 18.73 -10.51 -10.61
N ARG A 274 18.25 -11.77 -10.67
CA ARG A 274 17.16 -12.22 -11.55
C ARG A 274 16.02 -12.86 -10.81
N PHE A 275 16.29 -13.74 -9.87
CA PHE A 275 15.28 -14.50 -9.15
C PHE A 275 15.16 -13.96 -7.73
N ALA A 276 13.96 -13.62 -7.33
CA ALA A 276 13.69 -13.10 -6.00
C ALA A 276 12.69 -13.99 -5.25
N LEU A 277 13.00 -14.31 -3.99
CA LEU A 277 12.08 -14.94 -3.05
C LEU A 277 11.82 -13.95 -1.92
N ARG A 278 10.57 -13.84 -1.47
CA ARG A 278 10.14 -12.86 -0.49
C ARG A 278 9.26 -13.47 0.55
N ALA A 279 9.38 -12.96 1.77
CA ALA A 279 8.45 -13.24 2.86
C ALA A 279 8.25 -11.97 3.69
N GLY A 280 7.07 -11.85 4.29
CA GLY A 280 6.72 -10.71 5.13
C GLY A 280 5.70 -11.08 6.19
N TYR A 281 5.75 -10.37 7.32
CA TYR A 281 4.87 -10.54 8.45
C TYR A 281 4.64 -9.21 9.16
N GLY A 282 3.41 -8.97 9.58
CA GLY A 282 3.03 -7.80 10.38
C GLY A 282 2.40 -8.23 11.70
N TYR A 283 2.65 -7.48 12.78
CA TYR A 283 2.05 -7.73 14.09
C TYR A 283 1.83 -6.40 14.85
N PRO A 284 0.70 -6.23 15.55
CA PRO A 284 -0.49 -7.07 15.53
C PRO A 284 -1.32 -6.92 14.25
N THR A 285 -2.02 -7.96 13.85
CA THR A 285 -3.02 -7.96 12.76
C THR A 285 -4.23 -8.79 13.21
N ASP A 286 -5.42 -8.46 12.69
CA ASP A 286 -6.63 -9.21 13.06
C ASP A 286 -6.74 -10.53 12.29
N THR A 287 -6.52 -10.50 10.99
CA THR A 287 -6.78 -11.63 10.09
C THR A 287 -5.65 -11.91 9.12
N GLN A 288 -4.88 -10.88 8.73
CA GLN A 288 -3.74 -11.06 7.85
C GLN A 288 -2.62 -11.80 8.59
N GLN A 289 -2.12 -12.85 7.98
CA GLN A 289 -1.03 -13.65 8.53
C GLN A 289 0.26 -13.40 7.75
N ILE A 290 0.92 -14.46 7.32
CA ILE A 290 2.16 -14.40 6.55
C ILE A 290 1.88 -14.05 5.09
N SER A 291 2.79 -13.30 4.50
CA SER A 291 2.87 -13.06 3.07
C SER A 291 4.14 -13.72 2.51
N ALA A 292 4.04 -14.27 1.31
CA ALA A 292 5.18 -14.81 0.59
C ALA A 292 5.05 -14.50 -0.91
N GLY A 293 6.16 -14.54 -1.63
CA GLY A 293 6.12 -14.29 -3.07
C GLY A 293 7.43 -14.59 -3.76
N PHE A 294 7.38 -14.55 -5.07
CA PHE A 294 8.55 -14.69 -5.91
C PHE A 294 8.54 -13.66 -7.05
N GLY A 295 9.69 -13.39 -7.63
CA GLY A 295 9.83 -12.48 -8.75
C GLY A 295 10.93 -12.91 -9.70
N ILE A 296 10.77 -12.51 -10.96
CA ILE A 296 11.77 -12.72 -12.02
C ILE A 296 12.06 -11.38 -12.64
N ARG A 297 13.33 -11.03 -12.76
CA ARG A 297 13.85 -9.83 -13.44
C ARG A 297 14.65 -10.24 -14.64
N GLN A 298 14.33 -9.72 -15.81
CA GLN A 298 15.00 -10.05 -17.06
C GLN A 298 15.21 -8.80 -17.91
N PRO A 299 16.47 -8.41 -18.20
CA PRO A 299 16.71 -7.42 -19.25
C PRO A 299 16.37 -8.00 -20.63
N VAL A 300 15.58 -7.28 -21.39
CA VAL A 300 15.17 -7.61 -22.77
C VAL A 300 15.51 -6.43 -23.67
N GLY A 301 16.67 -6.48 -24.31
CA GLY A 301 17.21 -5.33 -25.04
C GLY A 301 17.54 -4.18 -24.09
N SER A 302 16.94 -3.00 -24.32
CA SER A 302 17.06 -1.81 -23.46
C SER A 302 16.02 -1.75 -22.33
N VAL A 303 15.11 -2.74 -22.25
CA VAL A 303 14.01 -2.75 -21.28
C VAL A 303 14.33 -3.72 -20.15
N ASN A 304 14.20 -3.26 -18.92
CA ASN A 304 14.25 -4.09 -17.74
C ASN A 304 12.83 -4.54 -17.40
N LEU A 305 12.52 -5.82 -17.61
CA LEU A 305 11.24 -6.44 -17.27
C LEU A 305 11.34 -7.10 -15.90
N ALA A 306 10.34 -6.85 -15.03
CA ALA A 306 10.14 -7.63 -13.82
C ALA A 306 8.70 -8.13 -13.76
N ILE A 307 8.55 -9.38 -13.30
CA ILE A 307 7.26 -10.03 -13.07
C ILE A 307 7.28 -10.58 -11.65
N ASP A 308 6.30 -10.22 -10.86
CA ASP A 308 6.20 -10.60 -9.46
C ASP A 308 4.84 -11.20 -9.16
N TYR A 309 4.83 -12.16 -8.25
CA TYR A 309 3.64 -12.78 -7.68
C TYR A 309 3.75 -12.84 -6.17
N SER A 310 2.63 -12.60 -5.49
CA SER A 310 2.54 -12.78 -4.05
C SER A 310 1.25 -13.47 -3.64
N TYR A 311 1.35 -14.17 -2.53
CA TYR A 311 0.29 -14.83 -1.80
C TYR A 311 0.29 -14.29 -0.37
N THR A 312 -0.86 -13.83 0.11
CA THR A 312 -1.06 -13.39 1.49
C THR A 312 -2.16 -14.22 2.13
N SER A 313 -1.84 -14.85 3.24
CA SER A 313 -2.78 -15.67 3.99
C SER A 313 -3.67 -14.81 4.89
N PHE A 314 -4.96 -15.13 4.92
CA PHE A 314 -5.96 -14.56 5.81
C PHE A 314 -6.67 -15.68 6.56
N ASP A 315 -6.87 -15.52 7.88
CA ASP A 315 -7.37 -16.57 8.75
C ASP A 315 -8.81 -17.02 8.38
N VAL A 316 -9.73 -16.07 8.33
CA VAL A 316 -11.17 -16.33 8.13
C VAL A 316 -11.67 -16.05 6.72
N PHE A 317 -10.84 -15.46 5.86
CA PHE A 317 -11.19 -15.10 4.50
C PHE A 317 -10.41 -15.93 3.48
N SER A 318 -10.82 -15.84 2.21
CA SER A 318 -10.01 -16.37 1.11
C SER A 318 -8.65 -15.66 1.04
N ASN A 319 -7.64 -16.42 0.63
CA ASN A 319 -6.29 -15.87 0.50
C ASN A 319 -6.20 -14.87 -0.66
N VAL A 320 -5.35 -13.87 -0.49
CA VAL A 320 -5.15 -12.80 -1.46
C VAL A 320 -3.98 -13.12 -2.38
N ASN A 321 -4.23 -13.00 -3.67
CA ASN A 321 -3.22 -13.17 -4.70
C ASN A 321 -2.95 -11.82 -5.40
N THR A 322 -1.68 -11.45 -5.51
CA THR A 322 -1.29 -10.24 -6.23
C THR A 322 -0.31 -10.60 -7.33
N PHE A 323 -0.53 -10.02 -8.49
CA PHE A 323 0.35 -10.12 -9.65
C PHE A 323 0.79 -8.73 -10.08
N SER A 324 2.07 -8.54 -10.42
CA SER A 324 2.55 -7.27 -10.94
C SER A 324 3.62 -7.42 -12.00
N VAL A 325 3.66 -6.45 -12.90
CA VAL A 325 4.64 -6.35 -13.99
C VAL A 325 5.23 -4.95 -13.99
N GLN A 326 6.53 -4.86 -14.24
CA GLN A 326 7.29 -3.61 -14.34
C GLN A 326 8.12 -3.57 -15.61
N PHE A 327 8.21 -2.39 -16.22
CA PHE A 327 9.03 -2.10 -17.40
C PHE A 327 9.85 -0.84 -17.11
N GLY A 328 11.18 -0.96 -17.12
CA GLY A 328 12.11 0.18 -16.98
C GLY A 328 12.89 0.41 -18.27
N PHE A 329 12.94 1.68 -18.74
CA PHE A 329 13.57 2.10 -20.01
C PHE A 329 14.71 3.11 -19.77
#